data_0121ce6f933fc2df54d9bedfba2797bf
#
_entry.id   0121ce6f933fc2df54d9bedfba2797bf
#
_cell.length_a   1.000
_cell.length_b   1.000
_cell.length_c   1.000
_cell.angle_alpha   90.00
_cell.angle_beta   90.00
_cell.angle_gamma   90.00
#
_symmetry.space_group_name_H-M   'P 1'
#
loop_
_entity.id
_entity.type
_entity.pdbx_description
1 polymer ?
#
loop_
_entity_poly.entity_id
_entity_poly.type
_entity_poly.pdbx_seq_one_letter_code
_entity_poly.pdbx_strand_id
1 'polypeptide(L)'
;MEPLTGDMFCEPESAYGIMKLCSCYATRMLCDKYGMRHIWPRVLSGYGKYDNDGSVLIANIVNSLHHRPLAFSKGEQIWDFVYMDDIAN
;
A
#
# COMPACT_ATOMS: atom_id res chain seq x y z
N MET A 1 -11.50 -3.44 15.43
CA MET A 1 -11.01 -3.75 14.04
C MET A 1 -9.96 -4.84 14.18
N GLU A 2 -10.12 -5.93 13.47
CA GLU A 2 -9.13 -7.01 13.48
C GLU A 2 -7.94 -6.67 12.58
N PRO A 3 -6.71 -7.11 12.93
CA PRO A 3 -5.55 -6.94 12.07
C PRO A 3 -5.75 -7.63 10.72
N LEU A 4 -5.28 -6.99 9.65
CA LEU A 4 -5.30 -7.59 8.32
C LEU A 4 -4.20 -8.66 8.22
N THR A 5 -4.55 -9.81 7.68
CA THR A 5 -3.62 -10.93 7.46
C THR A 5 -3.48 -11.26 5.99
N GLY A 6 -2.39 -11.92 5.60
CA GLY A 6 -2.08 -12.24 4.21
C GLY A 6 -3.04 -13.24 3.56
N ASP A 7 -3.79 -13.98 4.34
CA ASP A 7 -4.74 -15.00 3.91
C ASP A 7 -6.20 -14.51 3.84
N MET A 8 -6.45 -13.24 4.23
CA MET A 8 -7.78 -12.68 4.12
C MET A 8 -8.28 -12.65 2.67
N PHE A 9 -9.56 -12.92 2.51
CA PHE A 9 -10.23 -12.84 1.21
C PHE A 9 -10.16 -11.43 0.63
N CYS A 10 -9.90 -11.32 -0.66
CA CYS A 10 -9.84 -10.06 -1.38
C CYS A 10 -11.06 -9.89 -2.28
N GLU A 11 -11.81 -8.83 -2.06
CA GLU A 11 -12.95 -8.45 -2.89
C GLU A 11 -12.79 -6.98 -3.32
N PRO A 12 -11.96 -6.74 -4.36
CA PRO A 12 -11.66 -5.37 -4.79
C PRO A 12 -12.87 -4.72 -5.46
N GLU A 13 -13.16 -3.48 -5.07
CA GLU A 13 -14.27 -2.67 -5.58
C GLU A 13 -13.85 -1.67 -6.68
N SER A 14 -12.55 -1.57 -6.97
CA SER A 14 -12.03 -0.66 -7.99
C SER A 14 -11.39 -1.42 -9.16
N ALA A 15 -11.42 -0.82 -10.35
CA ALA A 15 -10.73 -1.37 -11.51
C ALA A 15 -9.23 -1.61 -11.24
N TYR A 16 -8.57 -0.69 -10.55
CA TYR A 16 -7.18 -0.85 -10.13
C TYR A 16 -6.98 -2.08 -9.23
N GLY A 17 -7.81 -2.23 -8.20
CA GLY A 17 -7.74 -3.39 -7.29
C GLY A 17 -8.00 -4.71 -8.00
N ILE A 18 -8.98 -4.75 -8.90
CA ILE A 18 -9.28 -5.92 -9.73
C ILE A 18 -8.07 -6.30 -10.59
N MET A 19 -7.45 -5.33 -11.26
CA MET A 19 -6.28 -5.58 -12.09
C MET A 19 -5.07 -6.05 -11.27
N LYS A 20 -4.87 -5.52 -10.07
CA LYS A 20 -3.84 -5.99 -9.14
C LYS A 20 -4.07 -7.45 -8.73
N LEU A 21 -5.30 -7.83 -8.41
CA LEU A 21 -5.63 -9.21 -8.04
C LEU A 21 -5.44 -10.17 -9.22
N CYS A 22 -5.87 -9.78 -10.43
CA CYS A 22 -5.61 -10.54 -11.65
C CYS A 22 -4.10 -10.73 -11.89
N SER A 23 -3.31 -9.68 -11.70
CA SER A 23 -1.84 -9.76 -11.83
C SER A 23 -1.22 -10.75 -10.83
N CYS A 24 -1.73 -10.76 -9.59
CA CYS A 24 -1.31 -11.72 -8.57
C CYS A 24 -1.54 -13.17 -9.02
N TYR A 25 -2.73 -13.47 -9.51
CA TYR A 25 -3.05 -14.82 -9.98
C TYR A 25 -2.28 -15.20 -11.24
N ALA A 26 -2.17 -14.31 -12.21
CA ALA A 26 -1.43 -14.56 -13.45
C ALA A 26 0.05 -14.83 -13.18
N THR A 27 0.68 -14.01 -12.34
CA THR A 27 2.11 -14.22 -11.98
C THR A 27 2.32 -15.48 -11.16
N ARG A 28 1.38 -15.86 -10.29
CA ARG A 28 1.43 -17.12 -9.56
C ARG A 28 1.44 -18.32 -10.52
N MET A 29 0.48 -18.35 -11.45
CA MET A 29 0.41 -19.42 -12.47
C MET A 29 1.69 -19.50 -13.30
N LEU A 30 2.26 -18.36 -13.66
CA LEU A 30 3.49 -18.31 -14.42
C LEU A 30 4.68 -18.85 -13.60
N CYS A 31 4.80 -18.47 -12.35
CA CYS A 31 5.83 -18.97 -11.44
C CYS A 31 5.71 -20.48 -11.23
N ASP A 32 4.50 -20.99 -11.04
CA ASP A 32 4.25 -22.43 -10.91
C ASP A 32 4.70 -23.19 -12.16
N LYS A 33 4.41 -22.67 -13.35
CA LYS A 33 4.83 -23.27 -14.62
C LYS A 33 6.34 -23.39 -14.77
N TYR A 34 7.09 -22.42 -14.23
CA TYR A 34 8.56 -22.39 -14.34
C TYR A 34 9.27 -22.86 -13.06
N GLY A 35 8.56 -23.41 -12.10
CA GLY A 35 9.13 -23.87 -10.84
C GLY A 35 9.72 -22.76 -9.98
N MET A 36 9.23 -21.53 -10.12
CA MET A 36 9.69 -20.37 -9.35
C MET A 36 8.80 -20.15 -8.12
N ARG A 37 9.41 -19.71 -7.02
CA ARG A 37 8.66 -19.33 -5.83
C ARG A 37 8.00 -17.98 -6.05
N HIS A 38 6.68 -17.88 -5.79
CA HIS A 38 5.91 -16.65 -5.88
C HIS A 38 5.67 -16.05 -4.50
N ILE A 39 5.98 -14.77 -4.34
CA ILE A 39 5.68 -13.99 -3.15
C ILE A 39 4.94 -12.72 -3.60
N TRP A 40 3.78 -12.47 -3.01
CA TRP A 40 2.97 -11.30 -3.33
C TRP A 40 2.69 -10.50 -2.05
N PRO A 41 3.44 -9.43 -1.76
CA PRO A 41 3.16 -8.60 -0.59
C PRO A 41 1.91 -7.76 -0.80
N ARG A 42 1.10 -7.64 0.23
CA ARG A 42 -0.07 -6.73 0.26
C ARG A 42 0.34 -5.45 0.96
N VAL A 43 0.88 -4.50 0.18
CA VAL A 43 1.30 -3.21 0.70
C VAL A 43 0.08 -2.31 0.89
N LEU A 44 -0.23 -1.95 2.13
CA LEU A 44 -1.41 -1.16 2.47
C LEU A 44 -1.15 0.34 2.44
N SER A 45 -0.01 0.79 2.94
CA SER A 45 0.29 2.21 3.07
C SER A 45 1.79 2.46 2.94
N GLY A 46 2.30 2.27 1.72
CA GLY A 46 3.66 2.65 1.38
C GLY A 46 3.79 4.16 1.27
N TYR A 47 4.88 4.74 1.78
CA TYR A 47 5.22 6.14 1.60
C TYR A 47 6.69 6.30 1.25
N GLY A 48 7.04 7.41 0.63
CA GLY A 48 8.42 7.68 0.27
C GLY A 48 8.58 8.83 -0.72
N LYS A 49 9.78 8.94 -1.24
CA LYS A 49 10.12 9.91 -2.27
C LYS A 49 9.26 9.69 -3.52
N TYR A 50 8.78 10.76 -4.11
CA TYR A 50 7.89 10.77 -5.28
C TYR A 50 6.46 10.26 -5.02
N ASP A 51 6.05 10.16 -3.78
CA ASP A 51 4.66 9.87 -3.44
C ASP A 51 3.73 11.00 -3.89
N ASN A 52 2.44 10.70 -3.99
CA ASN A 52 1.42 11.65 -4.41
C ASN A 52 1.31 12.82 -3.42
N ASP A 53 1.30 14.04 -3.93
CA ASP A 53 1.16 15.28 -3.13
C ASP A 53 -0.14 15.33 -2.31
N GLY A 54 -1.15 14.56 -2.70
CA GLY A 54 -2.41 14.42 -1.96
C GLY A 54 -2.37 13.40 -0.83
N SER A 55 -1.29 12.64 -0.68
CA SER A 55 -1.18 11.69 0.43
C SER A 55 -1.08 12.43 1.77
N VAL A 56 -1.68 11.84 2.80
CA VAL A 56 -1.71 12.45 4.15
C VAL A 56 -0.31 12.79 4.67
N LEU A 57 0.67 11.91 4.48
CA LEU A 57 2.03 12.15 4.96
C LEU A 57 2.71 13.26 4.17
N ILE A 58 2.72 13.17 2.85
CA ILE A 58 3.42 14.15 2.00
C ILE A 58 2.77 15.52 2.11
N ALA A 59 1.43 15.61 2.05
CA ALA A 59 0.72 16.87 2.20
C ALA A 59 1.06 17.57 3.52
N ASN A 60 1.10 16.84 4.62
CA ASN A 60 1.42 17.43 5.93
C ASN A 60 2.91 17.76 6.09
N ILE A 61 3.81 16.98 5.51
CA ILE A 61 5.25 17.32 5.47
C ILE A 61 5.46 18.64 4.70
N VAL A 62 4.89 18.75 3.50
CA VAL A 62 5.00 19.96 2.67
C VAL A 62 4.39 21.15 3.38
N ASN A 63 3.20 21.01 3.97
CA ASN A 63 2.58 22.07 4.73
C ASN A 63 3.42 22.52 5.93
N SER A 64 4.02 21.55 6.65
CA SER A 64 4.92 21.85 7.76
C SER A 64 6.15 22.64 7.32
N LEU A 65 6.79 22.26 6.22
CA LEU A 65 7.95 22.97 5.66
C LEU A 65 7.62 24.40 5.23
N HIS A 66 6.39 24.64 4.79
CA HIS A 66 5.90 25.97 4.41
C HIS A 66 5.18 26.71 5.52
N HIS A 67 5.26 26.25 6.75
CA HIS A 67 4.58 26.84 7.93
C HIS A 67 3.07 27.03 7.72
N ARG A 68 2.43 26.11 6.98
CA ARG A 68 0.99 26.08 6.74
C ARG A 68 0.28 25.23 7.80
N PRO A 69 -1.02 25.43 8.01
CA PRO A 69 -1.79 24.59 8.92
C PRO A 69 -1.76 23.12 8.50
N LEU A 70 -1.62 22.22 9.46
CA LEU A 70 -1.68 20.79 9.25
C LEU A 70 -3.13 20.31 9.38
N ALA A 71 -3.53 19.36 8.56
CA ALA A 71 -4.86 18.78 8.56
C ALA A 71 -4.78 17.27 8.86
N PHE A 72 -5.33 16.89 10.00
CA PHE A 72 -5.45 15.50 10.42
C PHE A 72 -6.89 15.19 10.82
N SER A 73 -7.29 13.94 10.67
CA SER A 73 -8.48 13.40 11.31
C SER A 73 -8.22 13.25 12.83
N LYS A 74 -9.21 12.75 13.56
CA LYS A 74 -9.08 12.52 15.02
C LYS A 74 -7.98 11.51 15.39
N GLY A 75 -7.43 10.76 14.41
CA GLY A 75 -6.38 9.78 14.65
C GLY A 75 -6.87 8.50 15.32
N GLU A 76 -8.13 8.18 15.18
CA GLU A 76 -8.76 6.97 15.75
C GLU A 76 -8.58 5.73 14.87
N GLN A 77 -8.09 5.92 13.63
CA GLN A 77 -7.85 4.83 12.70
C GLN A 77 -6.62 4.03 13.12
N ILE A 78 -6.75 2.71 13.07
CA ILE A 78 -5.61 1.80 13.17
C ILE A 78 -4.98 1.75 11.78
N TRP A 79 -3.73 2.22 11.65
CA TRP A 79 -3.04 2.33 10.38
C TRP A 79 -1.57 1.98 10.52
N ASP A 80 -1.03 1.31 9.52
CA ASP A 80 0.37 0.92 9.50
C ASP A 80 1.04 1.48 8.24
N PHE A 81 1.99 2.38 8.44
CA PHE A 81 2.77 2.99 7.36
C PHE A 81 4.10 2.26 7.20
N VAL A 82 4.50 2.01 5.97
CA VAL A 82 5.79 1.41 5.65
C VAL A 82 6.55 2.26 4.65
N TYR A 83 7.82 2.50 4.93
CA TYR A 83 8.70 3.24 4.03
C TYR A 83 9.06 2.40 2.81
N MET A 84 9.01 3.00 1.62
CA MET A 84 9.18 2.26 0.36
C MET A 84 10.53 1.57 0.22
N ASP A 85 11.61 2.17 0.75
CA ASP A 85 12.93 1.55 0.73
C ASP A 85 12.99 0.28 1.60
N ASP A 86 12.23 0.25 2.69
CA ASP A 86 12.11 -0.94 3.54
C ASP A 86 11.34 -2.08 2.86
N ILE A 87 10.36 -1.73 2.02
CA ILE A 87 9.65 -2.72 1.19
C ILE A 87 10.57 -3.29 0.11
N ALA A 88 11.45 -2.46 -0.46
CA ALA A 88 12.33 -2.84 -1.57
C ALA A 88 13.53 -3.68 -1.12
N ASN A 89 13.93 -3.60 0.14
CA ASN A 89 15.05 -4.33 0.74
C ASN A 89 14.62 -5.67 1.35
#